data_d776d06c943b4eff577df651a52c3b1f
#
_entry.id   d776d06c943b4eff577df651a52c3b1f
#
_cell.length_a   1.000
_cell.length_b   1.000
_cell.length_c   1.000
_cell.angle_alpha   90.00
_cell.angle_beta   90.00
_cell.angle_gamma   90.00
#
_symmetry.space_group_name_H-M   'P 1'
#
loop_
_entity.id
_entity.type
_entity.pdbx_description
1 polymer ?
#
loop_
_entity_poly.entity_id
_entity_poly.type
_entity_poly.pdbx_seq_one_letter_code
_entity_poly.pdbx_strand_id
1 'polypeptide(L)'
;MKVLIFDNYDSFTYNLVQMTEKIIGKRVSVVKNNEISIKEMEEFDKIILSPGPGIPSEAGILLDVVKHFAGKKPIFGVCLGLQAIVEAFGGSLIHSNEIFHGVSTISNQISEHKILKNLPQKIEVGRYHSWIANAENFPKELEITSIDEKGTILSLKHKIYDLHAVQYHPESILTPFGKVILENFLK
;
A
#
# COMPACT_ATOMS: atom_id res chain seq x y z
N MET A 1 3.03 -15.15 13.96
CA MET A 1 2.94 -14.32 12.75
C MET A 1 4.24 -13.55 12.58
N LYS A 2 4.96 -13.80 11.49
CA LYS A 2 6.16 -13.07 11.05
C LYS A 2 5.74 -12.08 9.97
N VAL A 3 5.98 -10.78 10.18
CA VAL A 3 5.65 -9.72 9.22
C VAL A 3 6.94 -9.20 8.61
N LEU A 4 6.96 -9.10 7.28
CA LEU A 4 8.02 -8.44 6.53
C LEU A 4 7.55 -7.04 6.13
N ILE A 5 8.36 -6.04 6.40
CA ILE A 5 8.28 -4.74 5.75
C ILE A 5 9.34 -4.72 4.66
N PHE A 6 8.86 -4.75 3.41
CA PHE A 6 9.68 -4.68 2.22
C PHE A 6 9.96 -3.21 1.92
N ASP A 7 11.19 -2.78 2.24
CA ASP A 7 11.59 -1.38 2.23
C ASP A 7 12.04 -0.92 0.84
N ASN A 8 11.31 0.00 0.26
CA ASN A 8 11.60 0.62 -1.04
C ASN A 8 12.43 1.91 -0.88
N TYR A 9 13.29 1.99 0.13
CA TYR A 9 14.16 3.16 0.39
C TYR A 9 13.40 4.44 0.70
N ASP A 10 12.29 4.31 1.43
CA ASP A 10 11.49 5.46 1.83
C ASP A 10 11.86 5.98 3.22
N SER A 11 11.85 7.31 3.38
CA SER A 11 12.16 7.95 4.67
C SER A 11 11.09 7.66 5.74
N PHE A 12 9.85 7.35 5.34
CA PHE A 12 8.75 7.01 6.24
C PHE A 12 8.64 5.51 6.58
N THR A 13 9.49 4.66 6.00
CA THR A 13 9.45 3.20 6.28
C THR A 13 9.50 2.92 7.77
N TYR A 14 10.35 3.60 8.52
CA TYR A 14 10.48 3.35 9.97
C TYR A 14 9.27 3.82 10.79
N ASN A 15 8.50 4.79 10.33
CA ASN A 15 7.21 5.14 10.95
C ASN A 15 6.21 3.98 10.78
N LEU A 16 6.18 3.37 9.59
CA LEU A 16 5.38 2.19 9.31
C LEU A 16 5.82 0.99 10.16
N VAL A 17 7.13 0.78 10.31
CA VAL A 17 7.72 -0.23 11.20
C VAL A 17 7.24 -0.04 12.64
N GLN A 18 7.45 1.16 13.20
CA GLN A 18 7.06 1.46 14.58
C GLN A 18 5.56 1.26 14.83
N MET A 19 4.72 1.69 13.88
CA MET A 19 3.28 1.51 13.97
C MET A 19 2.92 0.01 13.95
N THR A 20 3.51 -0.76 13.03
CA THR A 20 3.29 -2.20 12.94
C THR A 20 3.71 -2.92 14.21
N GLU A 21 4.92 -2.64 14.73
CA GLU A 21 5.44 -3.24 15.96
C GLU A 21 4.57 -2.94 17.18
N LYS A 22 4.06 -1.70 17.29
CA LYS A 22 3.13 -1.31 18.37
C LYS A 22 1.80 -2.07 18.29
N ILE A 23 1.31 -2.37 17.08
CA ILE A 23 0.05 -3.11 16.88
C ILE A 23 0.22 -4.58 17.25
N ILE A 24 1.29 -5.23 16.76
CA ILE A 24 1.49 -6.67 16.97
C ILE A 24 2.23 -7.03 18.25
N GLY A 25 2.77 -6.04 18.96
CA GLY A 25 3.48 -6.22 20.23
C GLY A 25 4.84 -6.90 20.11
N LYS A 26 5.47 -6.93 18.93
CA LYS A 26 6.78 -7.56 18.68
C LYS A 26 7.50 -6.93 17.50
N ARG A 27 8.80 -7.23 17.37
CA ARG A 27 9.61 -6.77 16.26
C ARG A 27 9.15 -7.36 14.93
N VAL A 28 9.29 -6.56 13.85
CA VAL A 28 9.11 -6.98 12.47
C VAL A 28 10.45 -7.03 11.74
N SER A 29 10.50 -7.80 10.66
CA SER A 29 11.67 -7.80 9.78
C SER A 29 11.54 -6.65 8.77
N VAL A 30 12.64 -5.92 8.57
CA VAL A 30 12.73 -4.84 7.59
C VAL A 30 13.86 -5.18 6.66
N VAL A 31 13.58 -5.32 5.36
CA VAL A 31 14.62 -5.65 4.38
C VAL A 31 14.38 -4.82 3.12
N LYS A 32 15.46 -4.27 2.57
CA LYS A 32 15.41 -3.44 1.37
C LYS A 32 15.10 -4.26 0.12
N ASN A 33 14.52 -3.62 -0.86
CA ASN A 33 13.98 -4.23 -2.07
C ASN A 33 15.01 -4.91 -2.99
N ASN A 34 16.29 -4.74 -2.71
CA ASN A 34 17.42 -5.36 -3.41
C ASN A 34 18.31 -6.22 -2.49
N GLU A 35 17.91 -6.44 -1.23
CA GLU A 35 18.70 -7.16 -0.22
C GLU A 35 18.05 -8.48 0.21
N ILE A 36 16.97 -8.90 -0.44
CA ILE A 36 16.25 -10.15 -0.15
C ILE A 36 15.82 -10.84 -1.45
N SER A 37 15.84 -12.14 -1.46
CA SER A 37 15.31 -12.95 -2.56
C SER A 37 13.86 -13.38 -2.29
N ILE A 38 13.13 -13.72 -3.36
CA ILE A 38 11.76 -14.28 -3.27
C ILE A 38 11.74 -15.52 -2.35
N LYS A 39 12.77 -16.38 -2.44
CA LYS A 39 12.86 -17.59 -1.63
C LYS A 39 12.96 -17.30 -0.13
N GLU A 40 13.74 -16.31 0.27
CA GLU A 40 13.88 -15.90 1.67
C GLU A 40 12.57 -15.29 2.21
N MET A 41 11.77 -14.66 1.34
CA MET A 41 10.48 -14.11 1.71
C MET A 41 9.41 -15.17 2.02
N GLU A 42 9.64 -16.44 1.66
CA GLU A 42 8.69 -17.54 1.94
C GLU A 42 8.49 -17.79 3.45
N GLU A 43 9.44 -17.40 4.28
CA GLU A 43 9.35 -17.59 5.75
C GLU A 43 8.35 -16.61 6.44
N PHE A 44 7.92 -15.55 5.77
CA PHE A 44 7.03 -14.54 6.34
C PHE A 44 5.56 -14.88 6.12
N ASP A 45 4.72 -14.54 7.08
CA ASP A 45 3.28 -14.79 7.02
C ASP A 45 2.54 -13.65 6.28
N LYS A 46 3.01 -12.41 6.43
CA LYS A 46 2.44 -11.21 5.80
C LYS A 46 3.53 -10.30 5.26
N ILE A 47 3.23 -9.59 4.18
CA ILE A 47 4.13 -8.64 3.52
C ILE A 47 3.50 -7.26 3.49
N ILE A 48 4.23 -6.25 3.95
CA ILE A 48 3.89 -4.85 3.79
C ILE A 48 4.90 -4.24 2.83
N LEU A 49 4.43 -3.71 1.71
CA LEU A 49 5.23 -3.01 0.72
C LEU A 49 5.26 -1.53 1.09
N SER A 50 6.41 -1.01 1.47
CA SER A 50 6.57 0.37 1.89
C SER A 50 6.35 1.37 0.75
N PRO A 51 6.14 2.65 1.07
CA PRO A 51 6.36 3.72 0.11
C PRO A 51 7.77 3.67 -0.47
N GLY A 52 8.06 4.47 -1.47
CA GLY A 52 9.37 4.61 -2.05
C GLY A 52 9.42 5.67 -3.15
N PRO A 53 10.63 6.10 -3.54
CA PRO A 53 10.83 7.02 -4.65
C PRO A 53 10.63 6.36 -6.02
N GLY A 54 10.44 7.17 -7.05
CA GLY A 54 10.40 6.71 -8.44
C GLY A 54 9.11 5.96 -8.79
N ILE A 55 9.26 4.94 -9.60
CA ILE A 55 8.18 4.07 -10.09
C ILE A 55 8.48 2.60 -9.76
N PRO A 56 7.48 1.71 -9.75
CA PRO A 56 7.67 0.31 -9.34
C PRO A 56 8.72 -0.48 -10.12
N SER A 57 8.87 -0.20 -11.41
CA SER A 57 9.87 -0.88 -12.27
C SER A 57 11.33 -0.54 -11.91
N GLU A 58 11.56 0.52 -11.15
CA GLU A 58 12.88 0.94 -10.66
C GLU A 58 13.15 0.49 -9.21
N ALA A 59 12.18 -0.17 -8.57
CA ALA A 59 12.21 -0.53 -7.15
C ALA A 59 12.67 -2.00 -6.92
N GLY A 60 13.83 -2.38 -7.46
CA GLY A 60 14.41 -3.71 -7.25
C GLY A 60 13.46 -4.82 -7.70
N ILE A 61 13.19 -5.79 -6.82
CA ILE A 61 12.30 -6.92 -7.12
C ILE A 61 10.83 -6.69 -6.76
N LEU A 62 10.40 -5.43 -6.54
CA LEU A 62 9.06 -5.11 -6.03
C LEU A 62 7.93 -5.72 -6.87
N LEU A 63 7.99 -5.61 -8.21
CA LEU A 63 6.98 -6.19 -9.11
C LEU A 63 6.95 -7.72 -9.04
N ASP A 64 8.12 -8.36 -8.94
CA ASP A 64 8.24 -9.81 -8.83
C ASP A 64 7.67 -10.32 -7.50
N VAL A 65 7.86 -9.56 -6.41
CA VAL A 65 7.27 -9.85 -5.09
C VAL A 65 5.75 -9.89 -5.20
N VAL A 66 5.13 -8.86 -5.80
CA VAL A 66 3.68 -8.82 -5.98
C VAL A 66 3.20 -10.01 -6.82
N LYS A 67 3.81 -10.24 -7.99
CA LYS A 67 3.44 -11.34 -8.90
C LYS A 67 3.57 -12.72 -8.25
N HIS A 68 4.62 -12.92 -7.45
CA HIS A 68 4.89 -14.21 -6.83
C HIS A 68 3.98 -14.50 -5.64
N PHE A 69 3.72 -13.51 -4.78
CA PHE A 69 3.01 -13.71 -3.51
C PHE A 69 1.52 -13.39 -3.56
N ALA A 70 1.02 -12.72 -4.61
CA ALA A 70 -0.41 -12.51 -4.78
C ALA A 70 -1.17 -13.85 -4.78
N GLY A 71 -2.15 -13.98 -3.88
CA GLY A 71 -2.90 -15.22 -3.65
C GLY A 71 -2.20 -16.27 -2.77
N LYS A 72 -0.94 -16.08 -2.42
CA LYS A 72 -0.20 -16.99 -1.51
C LYS A 72 -0.05 -16.42 -0.11
N LYS A 73 0.13 -15.11 -0.01
CA LYS A 73 0.31 -14.40 1.28
C LYS A 73 -0.52 -13.12 1.30
N PRO A 74 -0.98 -12.69 2.48
CA PRO A 74 -1.54 -11.36 2.64
C PRO A 74 -0.52 -10.27 2.30
N ILE A 75 -0.91 -9.31 1.44
CA ILE A 75 -0.06 -8.19 1.02
C ILE A 75 -0.78 -6.87 1.31
N PHE A 76 -0.06 -5.92 1.88
CA PHE A 76 -0.50 -4.53 2.02
C PHE A 76 0.47 -3.58 1.33
N GLY A 77 0.01 -2.87 0.31
CA GLY A 77 0.81 -1.90 -0.44
C GLY A 77 0.53 -0.46 -0.01
N VAL A 78 1.59 0.31 0.28
CA VAL A 78 1.51 1.73 0.62
C VAL A 78 2.17 2.56 -0.45
N CYS A 79 1.46 3.53 -1.02
CA CYS A 79 1.93 4.49 -2.03
C CYS A 79 2.57 3.78 -3.24
N LEU A 80 3.89 3.67 -3.33
CA LEU A 80 4.59 2.89 -4.36
C LEU A 80 4.14 1.42 -4.37
N GLY A 81 3.81 0.86 -3.20
CA GLY A 81 3.27 -0.49 -3.09
C GLY A 81 1.91 -0.66 -3.77
N LEU A 82 1.01 0.35 -3.69
CA LEU A 82 -0.24 0.36 -4.47
C LEU A 82 0.05 0.39 -5.96
N GLN A 83 0.96 1.26 -6.38
CA GLN A 83 1.34 1.42 -7.78
C GLN A 83 1.92 0.12 -8.35
N ALA A 84 2.76 -0.57 -7.58
CA ALA A 84 3.31 -1.87 -7.94
C ALA A 84 2.23 -2.94 -8.12
N ILE A 85 1.21 -2.93 -7.27
CA ILE A 85 0.07 -3.85 -7.40
C ILE A 85 -0.69 -3.57 -8.68
N VAL A 86 -0.97 -2.31 -9.01
CA VAL A 86 -1.66 -1.94 -10.26
C VAL A 86 -0.86 -2.41 -11.48
N GLU A 87 0.44 -2.14 -11.55
CA GLU A 87 1.30 -2.57 -12.66
C GLU A 87 1.46 -4.09 -12.74
N ALA A 88 1.61 -4.78 -11.61
CA ALA A 88 1.75 -6.24 -11.58
C ALA A 88 0.53 -6.98 -12.13
N PHE A 89 -0.66 -6.39 -12.05
CA PHE A 89 -1.91 -6.90 -12.63
C PHE A 89 -2.22 -6.32 -14.03
N GLY A 90 -1.25 -5.65 -14.66
CA GLY A 90 -1.38 -5.18 -16.05
C GLY A 90 -2.00 -3.79 -16.22
N GLY A 91 -2.21 -3.06 -15.14
CA GLY A 91 -2.59 -1.64 -15.20
C GLY A 91 -1.41 -0.73 -15.52
N SER A 92 -1.65 0.56 -15.53
CA SER A 92 -0.64 1.57 -15.80
C SER A 92 -0.71 2.72 -14.80
N LEU A 93 0.37 3.49 -14.74
CA LEU A 93 0.45 4.72 -13.96
C LEU A 93 0.44 5.93 -14.89
N ILE A 94 -0.06 7.04 -14.39
CA ILE A 94 0.01 8.35 -15.04
C ILE A 94 0.54 9.38 -14.05
N HIS A 95 1.15 10.43 -14.58
CA HIS A 95 1.52 11.59 -13.77
C HIS A 95 0.26 12.31 -13.28
N SER A 96 0.19 12.58 -12.00
CA SER A 96 -0.87 13.45 -11.46
C SER A 96 -0.65 14.89 -11.97
N ASN A 97 -1.73 15.58 -12.27
CA ASN A 97 -1.68 17.02 -12.57
C ASN A 97 -1.29 17.86 -11.33
N GLU A 98 -1.31 17.24 -10.15
CA GLU A 98 -0.95 17.87 -8.89
C GLU A 98 0.18 17.08 -8.24
N ILE A 99 1.14 17.80 -7.67
CA ILE A 99 2.21 17.21 -6.86
C ILE A 99 1.77 17.25 -5.40
N PHE A 100 1.63 16.07 -4.79
CA PHE A 100 1.31 15.95 -3.37
C PHE A 100 2.61 15.79 -2.58
N HIS A 101 2.88 16.72 -1.68
CA HIS A 101 4.05 16.68 -0.81
C HIS A 101 3.68 17.10 0.61
N GLY A 102 3.16 16.16 1.39
CA GLY A 102 2.64 16.44 2.74
C GLY A 102 1.32 17.20 2.72
N VAL A 103 0.41 16.80 1.84
CA VAL A 103 -0.91 17.42 1.70
C VAL A 103 -1.98 16.49 2.27
N SER A 104 -2.87 17.03 3.11
CA SER A 104 -4.07 16.33 3.57
C SER A 104 -5.19 16.48 2.56
N THR A 105 -5.81 15.36 2.18
CA THR A 105 -6.99 15.31 1.31
C THR A 105 -8.03 14.37 1.89
N ILE A 106 -9.26 14.41 1.36
CA ILE A 106 -10.33 13.49 1.79
C ILE A 106 -10.34 12.24 0.90
N SER A 107 -10.26 11.08 1.54
CA SER A 107 -10.54 9.79 0.92
C SER A 107 -11.99 9.41 1.18
N ASN A 108 -12.77 9.26 0.10
CA ASN A 108 -14.17 8.84 0.15
C ASN A 108 -14.27 7.35 -0.18
N GLN A 109 -14.70 6.54 0.77
CA GLN A 109 -14.93 5.12 0.57
C GLN A 109 -16.16 4.90 -0.32
N ILE A 110 -15.98 4.15 -1.41
CA ILE A 110 -17.02 3.85 -2.41
C ILE A 110 -17.40 2.37 -2.48
N SER A 111 -16.64 1.50 -1.83
CA SER A 111 -16.89 0.07 -1.74
C SER A 111 -16.42 -0.48 -0.39
N GLU A 112 -17.01 -1.61 0.04
CA GLU A 112 -16.57 -2.28 1.25
C GLU A 112 -15.13 -2.78 1.14
N HIS A 113 -14.34 -2.54 2.19
CA HIS A 113 -12.95 -2.93 2.25
C HIS A 113 -12.54 -3.33 3.67
N LYS A 114 -11.95 -4.52 3.82
CA LYS A 114 -11.48 -5.06 5.11
C LYS A 114 -10.65 -4.04 5.88
N ILE A 115 -9.67 -3.40 5.22
CA ILE A 115 -8.77 -2.46 5.90
C ILE A 115 -9.45 -1.14 6.29
N LEU A 116 -10.57 -0.78 5.69
CA LEU A 116 -11.34 0.42 6.00
C LEU A 116 -12.52 0.15 6.96
N LYS A 117 -12.64 -1.07 7.46
CA LYS A 117 -13.72 -1.46 8.38
C LYS A 117 -13.70 -0.61 9.65
N ASN A 118 -14.87 -0.21 10.10
CA ASN A 118 -15.10 0.66 11.27
C ASN A 118 -14.54 2.09 11.14
N LEU A 119 -14.26 2.54 9.93
CA LEU A 119 -13.91 3.94 9.67
C LEU A 119 -15.12 4.72 9.13
N PRO A 120 -15.14 6.05 9.30
CA PRO A 120 -16.09 6.90 8.60
C PRO A 120 -15.97 6.74 7.08
N GLN A 121 -17.05 6.97 6.35
CA GLN A 121 -17.03 6.93 4.87
C GLN A 121 -16.02 7.91 4.28
N LYS A 122 -15.79 9.05 4.93
CA LYS A 122 -14.81 10.06 4.53
C LYS A 122 -13.78 10.22 5.63
N ILE A 123 -12.52 10.08 5.28
CA ILE A 123 -11.38 10.24 6.19
C ILE A 123 -10.33 11.17 5.59
N GLU A 124 -9.64 11.91 6.46
CA GLU A 124 -8.44 12.64 6.06
C GLU A 124 -7.26 11.69 5.86
N VAL A 125 -6.48 11.94 4.80
CA VAL A 125 -5.31 11.12 4.45
C VAL A 125 -4.16 11.99 3.94
N GLY A 126 -2.95 11.66 4.38
CA GLY A 126 -1.72 12.35 3.95
C GLY A 126 -1.16 11.76 2.65
N ARG A 127 -0.88 12.62 1.68
CA ARG A 127 -0.38 12.24 0.36
C ARG A 127 1.00 12.83 0.08
N TYR A 128 1.88 12.02 -0.57
CA TYR A 128 3.29 12.34 -0.85
C TYR A 128 3.72 11.73 -2.18
N HIS A 129 2.99 11.98 -3.28
CA HIS A 129 3.24 11.34 -4.57
C HIS A 129 2.91 12.24 -5.76
N SER A 130 3.51 11.95 -6.90
CA SER A 130 3.23 12.57 -8.20
C SER A 130 2.72 11.56 -9.25
N TRP A 131 2.86 10.26 -8.98
CA TRP A 131 2.30 9.19 -9.81
C TRP A 131 1.03 8.63 -9.19
N ILE A 132 0.05 8.29 -10.03
CA ILE A 132 -1.25 7.71 -9.65
C ILE A 132 -1.62 6.56 -10.59
N ALA A 133 -2.45 5.64 -10.10
CA ALA A 133 -3.03 4.60 -10.93
C ALA A 133 -3.93 5.19 -12.03
N ASN A 134 -3.77 4.72 -13.25
CA ASN A 134 -4.61 5.13 -14.37
C ASN A 134 -5.98 4.42 -14.29
N ALA A 135 -7.03 5.19 -14.09
CA ALA A 135 -8.40 4.66 -13.99
C ALA A 135 -8.92 4.10 -15.33
N GLU A 136 -8.44 4.60 -16.47
CA GLU A 136 -8.86 4.12 -17.80
C GLU A 136 -8.30 2.74 -18.13
N ASN A 137 -7.13 2.40 -17.57
CA ASN A 137 -6.49 1.09 -17.73
C ASN A 137 -6.33 0.38 -16.38
N PHE A 138 -7.43 0.30 -15.62
CA PHE A 138 -7.42 -0.34 -14.30
C PHE A 138 -7.67 -1.85 -14.41
N PRO A 139 -6.88 -2.70 -13.72
CA PRO A 139 -7.00 -4.16 -13.79
C PRO A 139 -8.35 -4.66 -13.33
N LYS A 140 -8.94 -5.59 -14.08
CA LYS A 140 -10.27 -6.18 -13.78
C LYS A 140 -10.29 -7.05 -12.52
N GLU A 141 -9.15 -7.58 -12.12
CA GLU A 141 -8.96 -8.39 -10.91
C GLU A 141 -9.00 -7.56 -9.64
N LEU A 142 -8.74 -6.26 -9.77
CA LEU A 142 -8.74 -5.31 -8.67
C LEU A 142 -10.08 -4.58 -8.56
N GLU A 143 -10.37 -4.09 -7.39
CA GLU A 143 -11.55 -3.27 -7.08
C GLU A 143 -11.09 -1.96 -6.40
N ILE A 144 -11.53 -0.83 -6.94
CA ILE A 144 -11.31 0.49 -6.34
C ILE A 144 -12.24 0.62 -5.14
N THR A 145 -11.70 0.96 -3.98
CA THR A 145 -12.46 1.01 -2.73
C THR A 145 -12.56 2.41 -2.12
N SER A 146 -11.67 3.32 -2.47
CA SER A 146 -11.84 4.74 -2.18
C SER A 146 -11.21 5.64 -3.24
N ILE A 147 -11.76 6.84 -3.37
CA ILE A 147 -11.29 7.89 -4.31
C ILE A 147 -11.30 9.24 -3.60
N ASP A 148 -10.56 10.22 -4.14
CA ASP A 148 -10.72 11.61 -3.78
C ASP A 148 -11.87 12.28 -4.57
N GLU A 149 -12.09 13.58 -4.34
CA GLU A 149 -13.14 14.36 -5.01
C GLU A 149 -12.93 14.51 -6.53
N LYS A 150 -11.71 14.28 -7.02
CA LYS A 150 -11.33 14.33 -8.44
C LYS A 150 -11.36 12.95 -9.10
N GLY A 151 -11.72 11.89 -8.35
CA GLY A 151 -11.75 10.53 -8.84
C GLY A 151 -10.39 9.82 -8.82
N THR A 152 -9.37 10.40 -8.20
CA THR A 152 -8.08 9.73 -8.03
C THR A 152 -8.23 8.50 -7.13
N ILE A 153 -7.71 7.38 -7.56
CA ILE A 153 -7.76 6.12 -6.80
C ILE A 153 -6.89 6.25 -5.56
N LEU A 154 -7.50 6.09 -4.38
CA LEU A 154 -6.82 6.20 -3.09
C LEU A 154 -6.70 4.90 -2.33
N SER A 155 -7.56 3.93 -2.61
CA SER A 155 -7.39 2.55 -2.11
C SER A 155 -7.99 1.53 -3.06
N LEU A 156 -7.43 0.33 -3.01
CA LEU A 156 -7.88 -0.82 -3.79
C LEU A 156 -7.72 -2.13 -3.00
N LYS A 157 -8.43 -3.15 -3.44
CA LYS A 157 -8.25 -4.55 -3.02
C LYS A 157 -8.26 -5.46 -4.23
N HIS A 158 -7.69 -6.65 -4.11
CA HIS A 158 -7.96 -7.73 -5.05
C HIS A 158 -9.31 -8.37 -4.74
N LYS A 159 -10.07 -8.75 -5.76
CA LYS A 159 -11.43 -9.31 -5.59
C LYS A 159 -11.47 -10.65 -4.87
N ILE A 160 -10.37 -11.43 -4.93
CA ILE A 160 -10.29 -12.79 -4.39
C ILE A 160 -9.18 -12.92 -3.34
N TYR A 161 -7.98 -12.35 -3.60
CA TYR A 161 -6.81 -12.52 -2.74
C TYR A 161 -6.82 -11.56 -1.55
N ASP A 162 -6.18 -11.93 -0.44
CA ASP A 162 -5.93 -11.03 0.72
C ASP A 162 -4.81 -10.04 0.36
N LEU A 163 -5.13 -9.15 -0.60
CA LEU A 163 -4.24 -8.15 -1.15
C LEU A 163 -4.96 -6.80 -1.14
N HIS A 164 -4.36 -5.83 -0.46
CA HIS A 164 -4.92 -4.52 -0.19
C HIS A 164 -3.88 -3.44 -0.42
N ALA A 165 -4.33 -2.24 -0.79
CA ALA A 165 -3.39 -1.13 -0.93
C ALA A 165 -4.05 0.23 -0.74
N VAL A 166 -3.22 1.20 -0.35
CA VAL A 166 -3.56 2.61 -0.22
C VAL A 166 -2.53 3.49 -0.93
N GLN A 167 -2.97 4.56 -1.59
CA GLN A 167 -2.08 5.54 -2.25
C GLN A 167 -1.52 6.55 -1.25
N TYR A 168 -2.22 6.76 -0.15
CA TYR A 168 -1.81 7.65 0.94
C TYR A 168 -0.94 6.93 1.97
N HIS A 169 -0.40 7.69 2.91
CA HIS A 169 0.52 7.21 3.94
C HIS A 169 -0.20 7.00 5.28
N PRO A 170 -0.58 5.76 5.66
CA PRO A 170 -1.23 5.48 6.94
C PRO A 170 -0.31 5.77 8.14
N GLU A 171 1.00 5.75 7.94
CA GLU A 171 2.00 6.06 8.96
C GLU A 171 2.21 7.56 9.19
N SER A 172 1.63 8.41 8.33
CA SER A 172 1.72 9.86 8.44
C SER A 172 0.79 10.39 9.53
N ILE A 173 1.23 11.44 10.23
CA ILE A 173 0.39 12.21 11.15
C ILE A 173 -0.83 12.83 10.46
N LEU A 174 -0.76 13.05 9.16
CA LEU A 174 -1.88 13.55 8.34
C LEU A 174 -2.94 12.49 8.03
N THR A 175 -2.76 11.26 8.51
CA THR A 175 -3.74 10.17 8.38
C THR A 175 -4.20 9.71 9.77
N PRO A 176 -5.14 10.40 10.41
CA PRO A 176 -5.54 10.11 11.79
C PRO A 176 -5.99 8.68 12.05
N PHE A 177 -6.61 8.04 11.04
CA PHE A 177 -7.07 6.66 11.11
C PHE A 177 -6.05 5.62 10.62
N GLY A 178 -4.81 6.02 10.32
CA GLY A 178 -3.79 5.14 9.75
C GLY A 178 -3.49 3.91 10.60
N LYS A 179 -3.47 4.06 11.93
CA LYS A 179 -3.32 2.93 12.84
C LYS A 179 -4.44 1.89 12.68
N VAL A 180 -5.69 2.32 12.56
CA VAL A 180 -6.85 1.41 12.42
C VAL A 180 -6.78 0.66 11.08
N ILE A 181 -6.37 1.34 10.01
CA ILE A 181 -6.17 0.73 8.69
C ILE A 181 -5.14 -0.43 8.79
N LEU A 182 -4.02 -0.17 9.43
CA LEU A 182 -2.96 -1.16 9.58
C LEU A 182 -3.37 -2.30 10.54
N GLU A 183 -4.09 -2.00 11.63
CA GLU A 183 -4.67 -3.01 12.53
C GLU A 183 -5.63 -3.95 11.79
N ASN A 184 -6.48 -3.41 10.93
CA ASN A 184 -7.43 -4.20 10.15
C ASN A 184 -6.74 -5.14 9.15
N PHE A 185 -5.58 -4.77 8.61
CA PHE A 185 -4.76 -5.64 7.79
C PHE A 185 -4.05 -6.73 8.61
N LEU A 186 -3.51 -6.37 9.78
CA LEU A 186 -2.69 -7.26 10.60
C LEU A 186 -3.50 -8.34 11.32
N LYS A 187 -4.77 -8.11 11.57
CA LYS A 187 -5.74 -9.10 12.09
C LYS A 187 -6.19 -10.05 10.99
#